data_f52ae9843da4b293eec9beaf3989b7ed
#
_entry.id   f52ae9843da4b293eec9beaf3989b7ed
#
_cell.length_a   1.000
_cell.length_b   1.000
_cell.length_c   1.000
_cell.angle_alpha   90.00
_cell.angle_beta   90.00
_cell.angle_gamma   90.00
#
_symmetry.space_group_name_H-M   'P 1'
#
loop_
_entity.id
_entity.type
_entity.pdbx_description
1 polymer ?
#
loop_
_entity_poly.entity_id
_entity_poly.type
_entity_poly.pdbx_seq_one_letter_code
_entity_poly.pdbx_strand_id
1 'polypeptide(L)'
;MYNQIEDILLNISIVIATVWIVKRFWGSFFEEKQNSILSVSLWIVYCIFQFFFGYHNGRLQIFATILNILLILSIAMVAYQSRGKEKYFLLATFYAGWSLIEVFVFSLINSFDIGESQQRDIIGLVLSNILMILSVYALSMVAEKRKESPVPGCLLYTSPSPRDPKTSR
;
A
#
# COMPACT_ATOMS: atom_id res chain seq x y z
N MET A 1 5.96 -34.55 -1.20
CA MET A 1 7.17 -33.75 -1.47
C MET A 1 6.96 -32.73 -2.61
N TYR A 2 6.25 -33.08 -3.67
CA TYR A 2 5.93 -32.13 -4.77
C TYR A 2 5.04 -30.96 -4.29
N ASN A 3 3.99 -31.24 -3.52
CA ASN A 3 3.08 -30.23 -2.99
C ASN A 3 3.75 -29.20 -2.05
N GLN A 4 4.75 -29.59 -1.28
CA GLN A 4 5.44 -28.67 -0.36
C GLN A 4 6.28 -27.60 -1.08
N ILE A 5 6.86 -27.94 -2.23
CA ILE A 5 7.65 -27.00 -3.04
C ILE A 5 6.73 -25.99 -3.70
N GLU A 6 5.58 -26.44 -4.21
CA GLU A 6 4.57 -25.57 -4.81
C GLU A 6 4.02 -24.56 -3.77
N ASP A 7 3.72 -25.01 -2.56
CA ASP A 7 3.23 -24.15 -1.48
C ASP A 7 4.28 -23.09 -1.08
N ILE A 8 5.55 -23.47 -1.02
CA ILE A 8 6.64 -22.53 -0.71
C ILE A 8 6.80 -21.49 -1.83
N LEU A 9 6.77 -21.92 -3.10
CA LEU A 9 6.89 -21.02 -4.25
C LEU A 9 5.71 -20.04 -4.32
N LEU A 10 4.50 -20.53 -4.05
CA LEU A 10 3.30 -19.70 -3.97
C LEU A 10 3.44 -18.65 -2.87
N ASN A 11 3.85 -19.06 -1.66
CA ASN A 11 4.05 -18.15 -0.54
C ASN A 11 5.09 -17.08 -0.85
N ILE A 12 6.23 -17.45 -1.43
CA ILE A 12 7.26 -16.48 -1.85
C ILE A 12 6.68 -15.48 -2.87
N SER A 13 5.91 -15.95 -3.85
CA SER A 13 5.31 -15.11 -4.87
C SER A 13 4.33 -14.10 -4.25
N ILE A 14 3.53 -14.52 -3.29
CA ILE A 14 2.60 -13.66 -2.55
C ILE A 14 3.36 -12.62 -1.73
N VAL A 15 4.41 -13.01 -1.03
CA VAL A 15 5.24 -12.07 -0.25
C VAL A 15 5.83 -10.99 -1.15
N ILE A 16 6.39 -11.37 -2.31
CA ILE A 16 6.95 -10.43 -3.28
C ILE A 16 5.86 -9.46 -3.78
N ALA A 17 4.69 -9.99 -4.14
CA ALA A 17 3.56 -9.18 -4.58
C ALA A 17 3.11 -8.20 -3.52
N THR A 18 2.93 -8.65 -2.28
CA THR A 18 2.50 -7.81 -1.14
C THR A 18 3.50 -6.70 -0.84
N VAL A 19 4.79 -7.03 -0.79
CA VAL A 19 5.86 -6.02 -0.58
C VAL A 19 5.87 -5.00 -1.70
N TRP A 20 5.74 -5.43 -2.96
CA TRP A 20 5.66 -4.55 -4.11
C TRP A 20 4.43 -3.63 -4.05
N ILE A 21 3.25 -4.17 -3.71
CA ILE A 21 2.00 -3.41 -3.55
C ILE A 21 2.18 -2.30 -2.51
N VAL A 22 2.68 -2.64 -1.32
CA VAL A 22 2.90 -1.67 -0.23
C VAL A 22 3.90 -0.61 -0.65
N LYS A 23 5.05 -1.01 -1.22
CA LYS A 23 6.09 -0.07 -1.66
C LYS A 23 5.57 0.87 -2.76
N ARG A 24 4.89 0.34 -3.77
CA ARG A 24 4.33 1.14 -4.87
C ARG A 24 3.25 2.09 -4.40
N PHE A 25 2.36 1.63 -3.50
CA PHE A 25 1.32 2.48 -2.93
C PHE A 25 1.90 3.70 -2.21
N TRP A 26 2.83 3.49 -1.27
CA TRP A 26 3.43 4.60 -0.52
C TRP A 26 4.26 5.52 -1.41
N GLY A 27 5.04 4.99 -2.34
CA GLY A 27 5.85 5.76 -3.29
C GLY A 27 5.04 6.59 -4.27
N SER A 28 3.76 6.26 -4.50
CA SER A 28 2.86 7.06 -5.34
C SER A 28 2.46 8.38 -4.67
N PHE A 29 2.37 8.40 -3.34
CA PHE A 29 1.91 9.57 -2.59
C PHE A 29 3.05 10.35 -1.92
N PHE A 30 4.14 9.68 -1.56
CA PHE A 30 5.22 10.27 -0.79
C PHE A 30 6.59 10.03 -1.43
N GLU A 31 7.51 10.97 -1.18
CA GLU A 31 8.91 10.80 -1.55
C GLU A 31 9.62 9.89 -0.53
N GLU A 32 10.42 8.96 -1.03
CA GLU A 32 11.26 8.12 -0.18
C GLU A 32 12.36 8.98 0.46
N LYS A 33 12.57 8.79 1.76
CA LYS A 33 13.76 9.33 2.44
C LYS A 33 14.99 8.60 1.91
N GLN A 34 16.09 9.33 1.77
CA GLN A 34 17.38 8.71 1.44
C GLN A 34 17.66 7.52 2.38
N ASN A 35 18.09 6.42 1.78
CA ASN A 35 18.27 5.10 2.39
C ASN A 35 18.85 5.17 3.81
N SER A 36 17.98 5.07 4.78
CA SER A 36 18.35 4.83 6.18
C SER A 36 18.49 3.33 6.38
N ILE A 37 19.54 2.87 7.04
CA ILE A 37 19.73 1.48 7.45
C ILE A 37 18.47 0.96 8.17
N LEU A 38 17.82 1.83 8.95
CA LEU A 38 16.59 1.53 9.65
C LEU A 38 15.43 1.21 8.68
N SER A 39 15.32 1.93 7.56
CA SER A 39 14.30 1.66 6.53
C SER A 39 14.50 0.28 5.92
N VAL A 40 15.74 -0.06 5.55
CA VAL A 40 16.06 -1.37 4.98
C VAL A 40 15.75 -2.50 5.98
N SER A 41 16.14 -2.32 7.24
CA SER A 41 15.87 -3.30 8.31
C SER A 41 14.37 -3.54 8.49
N LEU A 42 13.54 -2.51 8.46
CA LEU A 42 12.09 -2.64 8.57
C LEU A 42 11.48 -3.39 7.38
N TRP A 43 11.98 -3.16 6.16
CA TRP A 43 11.53 -3.93 5.00
C TRP A 43 11.90 -5.41 5.10
N ILE A 44 13.09 -5.74 5.60
CA ILE A 44 13.52 -7.13 5.83
C ILE A 44 12.61 -7.79 6.88
N VAL A 45 12.35 -7.12 8.01
CA VAL A 45 11.43 -7.61 9.05
C VAL A 45 10.04 -7.83 8.48
N TYR A 46 9.56 -6.92 7.63
CA TYR A 46 8.27 -7.05 6.98
C TYR A 46 8.20 -8.27 6.04
N CYS A 47 9.23 -8.51 5.22
CA CYS A 47 9.31 -9.69 4.36
C CYS A 47 9.28 -10.99 5.19
N ILE A 48 10.06 -11.05 6.27
CA ILE A 48 10.09 -12.21 7.17
C ILE A 48 8.72 -12.42 7.81
N PHE A 49 8.10 -11.34 8.30
CA PHE A 49 6.77 -11.40 8.90
C PHE A 49 5.74 -11.93 7.90
N GLN A 50 5.71 -11.40 6.69
CA GLN A 50 4.78 -11.85 5.63
C GLN A 50 5.00 -13.32 5.26
N PHE A 51 6.25 -13.77 5.21
CA PHE A 51 6.56 -15.16 4.90
C PHE A 51 6.00 -16.14 5.95
N PHE A 52 6.09 -15.79 7.23
CA PHE A 52 5.64 -16.68 8.32
C PHE A 52 4.15 -16.54 8.65
N PHE A 53 3.57 -15.35 8.48
CA PHE A 53 2.21 -15.05 8.95
C PHE A 53 1.24 -14.67 7.84
N GLY A 54 1.71 -14.37 6.63
CA GLY A 54 0.87 -13.88 5.53
C GLY A 54 -0.17 -14.89 5.03
N TYR A 55 0.08 -16.19 5.24
CA TYR A 55 -0.79 -17.29 4.78
C TYR A 55 -1.45 -18.10 5.91
N HIS A 56 -1.30 -17.70 7.17
CA HIS A 56 -1.85 -18.47 8.29
C HIS A 56 -3.33 -18.14 8.54
N ASN A 57 -4.20 -19.10 8.18
CA ASN A 57 -5.60 -19.12 8.60
C ASN A 57 -5.69 -19.72 10.00
N GLY A 58 -5.98 -18.91 11.02
CA GLY A 58 -6.14 -19.44 12.36
C GLY A 58 -6.47 -18.39 13.43
N ARG A 59 -6.50 -18.83 14.67
CA ARG A 59 -6.81 -18.00 15.85
C ARG A 59 -5.88 -16.78 16.02
N LEU A 60 -4.70 -16.79 15.40
CA LEU A 60 -3.72 -15.71 15.42
C LEU A 60 -3.95 -14.66 14.33
N GLN A 61 -4.93 -14.84 13.44
CA GLN A 61 -5.16 -13.95 12.30
C GLN A 61 -5.39 -12.49 12.71
N ILE A 62 -6.19 -12.25 13.74
CA ILE A 62 -6.46 -10.87 14.22
C ILE A 62 -5.16 -10.24 14.73
N PHE A 63 -4.38 -10.99 15.51
CA PHE A 63 -3.09 -10.50 16.02
C PHE A 63 -2.10 -10.23 14.89
N ALA A 64 -2.01 -11.14 13.92
CA ALA A 64 -1.17 -10.97 12.73
C ALA A 64 -1.59 -9.74 11.92
N THR A 65 -2.89 -9.49 11.76
CA THR A 65 -3.40 -8.29 11.06
C THR A 65 -3.01 -7.01 11.79
N ILE A 66 -3.17 -6.96 13.12
CA ILE A 66 -2.76 -5.79 13.92
C ILE A 66 -1.26 -5.55 13.78
N LEU A 67 -0.45 -6.59 13.88
CA LEU A 67 1.00 -6.48 13.75
C LEU A 67 1.40 -6.04 12.34
N ASN A 68 0.72 -6.53 11.31
CA ASN A 68 0.90 -6.09 9.93
C ASN A 68 0.63 -4.59 9.75
N ILE A 69 -0.47 -4.10 10.32
CA ILE A 69 -0.81 -2.66 10.31
C ILE A 69 0.30 -1.84 10.97
N LEU A 70 0.78 -2.27 12.14
CA LEU A 70 1.85 -1.58 12.86
C LEU A 70 3.17 -1.58 12.10
N LEU A 71 3.53 -2.68 11.45
CA LEU A 71 4.73 -2.77 10.61
C LEU A 71 4.66 -1.84 9.41
N ILE A 72 3.55 -1.83 8.66
CA ILE A 72 3.37 -0.92 7.52
C ILE A 72 3.40 0.54 7.98
N LEU A 73 2.75 0.86 9.11
CA LEU A 73 2.81 2.20 9.68
C LEU A 73 4.25 2.61 10.05
N SER A 74 5.01 1.70 10.67
CA SER A 74 6.41 1.93 11.03
C SER A 74 7.27 2.19 9.79
N ILE A 75 7.09 1.40 8.72
CA ILE A 75 7.75 1.62 7.43
C ILE A 75 7.37 2.99 6.86
N ALA A 76 6.08 3.34 6.87
CA ALA A 76 5.61 4.63 6.37
C ALA A 76 6.21 5.81 7.14
N MET A 77 6.36 5.69 8.46
CA MET A 77 6.95 6.75 9.30
C MET A 77 8.44 6.93 9.08
N VAL A 78 9.17 5.84 8.86
CA VAL A 78 10.63 5.85 8.74
C VAL A 78 11.08 6.09 7.30
N ALA A 79 10.48 5.40 6.32
CA ALA A 79 10.94 5.37 4.94
C ALA A 79 10.44 6.54 4.09
N TYR A 80 9.35 7.22 4.47
CA TYR A 80 8.73 8.24 3.63
C TYR A 80 8.66 9.60 4.31
N GLN A 81 8.73 10.67 3.49
CA GLN A 81 8.64 12.06 3.96
C GLN A 81 7.19 12.52 3.86
N SER A 82 6.53 12.77 5.00
CA SER A 82 5.28 13.51 5.05
C SER A 82 4.83 13.77 6.50
N ARG A 83 3.73 14.52 6.65
CA ARG A 83 3.10 14.75 7.96
C ARG A 83 2.43 13.47 8.46
N GLY A 84 2.54 13.15 9.74
CA GLY A 84 2.01 11.92 10.34
C GLY A 84 0.52 11.70 10.06
N LYS A 85 -0.31 12.75 10.11
CA LYS A 85 -1.76 12.67 9.88
C LYS A 85 -2.13 12.10 8.51
N GLU A 86 -1.39 12.51 7.47
CA GLU A 86 -1.61 12.02 6.10
C GLU A 86 -1.32 10.53 5.98
N LYS A 87 -0.29 10.05 6.69
CA LYS A 87 0.09 8.63 6.70
C LYS A 87 -0.99 7.76 7.34
N TYR A 88 -1.57 8.19 8.46
CA TYR A 88 -2.66 7.47 9.10
C TYR A 88 -3.90 7.38 8.20
N PHE A 89 -4.25 8.48 7.54
CA PHE A 89 -5.38 8.50 6.62
C PHE A 89 -5.15 7.57 5.43
N LEU A 90 -3.97 7.62 4.81
CA LEU A 90 -3.63 6.74 3.69
C LEU A 90 -3.52 5.27 4.11
N LEU A 91 -3.02 4.98 5.31
CA LEU A 91 -3.01 3.62 5.86
C LEU A 91 -4.44 3.07 6.00
N ALA A 92 -5.34 3.86 6.57
CA ALA A 92 -6.74 3.46 6.71
C ALA A 92 -7.41 3.24 5.34
N THR A 93 -7.15 4.13 4.37
CA THR A 93 -7.65 3.99 2.99
C THR A 93 -7.09 2.74 2.30
N PHE A 94 -5.80 2.46 2.50
CA PHE A 94 -5.15 1.26 1.96
C PHE A 94 -5.80 -0.02 2.48
N TYR A 95 -5.99 -0.14 3.80
CA TYR A 95 -6.61 -1.31 4.39
C TYR A 95 -8.10 -1.43 4.05
N ALA A 96 -8.83 -0.32 3.98
CA ALA A 96 -10.23 -0.33 3.55
C ALA A 96 -10.35 -0.82 2.09
N GLY A 97 -9.50 -0.34 1.20
CA GLY A 97 -9.45 -0.78 -0.20
C GLY A 97 -9.07 -2.26 -0.31
N TRP A 98 -8.08 -2.71 0.45
CA TRP A 98 -7.68 -4.12 0.50
C TRP A 98 -8.82 -5.02 0.95
N SER A 99 -9.47 -4.69 2.09
CA SER A 99 -10.60 -5.45 2.62
C SER A 99 -11.79 -5.49 1.67
N LEU A 100 -12.08 -4.40 0.95
CA LEU A 100 -13.14 -4.38 -0.05
C LEU A 100 -12.85 -5.35 -1.20
N ILE A 101 -11.62 -5.39 -1.69
CA ILE A 101 -11.19 -6.31 -2.74
C ILE A 101 -11.30 -7.76 -2.26
N GLU A 102 -10.84 -8.07 -1.05
CA GLU A 102 -10.95 -9.42 -0.48
C GLU A 102 -12.39 -9.87 -0.34
N VAL A 103 -13.27 -9.04 0.22
CA VAL A 103 -14.70 -9.34 0.37
C VAL A 103 -15.36 -9.54 -1.00
N PHE A 104 -15.04 -8.70 -1.98
CA PHE A 104 -15.56 -8.82 -3.33
C PHE A 104 -15.14 -10.14 -3.99
N VAL A 105 -13.85 -10.47 -3.93
CA VAL A 105 -13.28 -11.71 -4.50
C VAL A 105 -13.87 -12.93 -3.81
N PHE A 106 -13.93 -12.94 -2.48
CA PHE A 106 -14.50 -14.03 -1.71
C PHE A 106 -15.98 -14.26 -2.04
N SER A 107 -16.77 -13.18 -2.14
CA SER A 107 -18.16 -13.24 -2.54
C SER A 107 -18.34 -13.82 -3.96
N LEU A 108 -17.46 -13.41 -4.87
CA LEU A 108 -17.49 -13.85 -6.26
C LEU A 108 -17.16 -15.36 -6.37
N ILE A 109 -16.12 -15.82 -5.69
CA ILE A 109 -15.70 -17.23 -5.69
C ILE A 109 -16.79 -18.13 -5.07
N ASN A 110 -17.40 -17.68 -3.99
CA ASN A 110 -18.48 -18.43 -3.34
C ASN A 110 -19.73 -18.53 -4.24
N SER A 111 -19.98 -17.52 -5.08
CA SER A 111 -21.11 -17.54 -6.02
C SER A 111 -20.95 -18.57 -7.15
N PHE A 112 -19.74 -18.93 -7.48
CA PHE A 112 -19.45 -19.88 -8.58
C PHE A 112 -19.21 -21.32 -8.12
N ASP A 113 -19.24 -21.60 -6.81
CA ASP A 113 -19.02 -22.91 -6.20
C ASP A 113 -17.79 -23.67 -6.78
N ILE A 114 -16.69 -22.94 -6.94
CA ILE A 114 -15.46 -23.41 -7.59
C ILE A 114 -14.65 -24.30 -6.63
N GLY A 115 -14.60 -25.60 -6.88
CA GLY A 115 -13.62 -26.53 -6.30
C GLY A 115 -13.71 -26.80 -4.78
N GLU A 116 -12.72 -27.50 -4.26
CA GLU A 116 -12.57 -27.78 -2.83
C GLU A 116 -12.21 -26.52 -2.04
N SER A 117 -12.50 -26.52 -0.72
CA SER A 117 -12.30 -25.35 0.15
C SER A 117 -10.87 -24.78 0.08
N GLN A 118 -9.86 -25.62 0.08
CA GLN A 118 -8.45 -25.22 0.02
C GLN A 118 -8.09 -24.59 -1.34
N GLN A 119 -8.63 -25.08 -2.45
CA GLN A 119 -8.41 -24.49 -3.77
C GLN A 119 -9.07 -23.13 -3.89
N ARG A 120 -10.26 -22.95 -3.30
CA ARG A 120 -10.96 -21.66 -3.26
C ARG A 120 -10.15 -20.59 -2.52
N ASP A 121 -9.56 -20.96 -1.39
CA ASP A 121 -8.73 -20.03 -0.60
C ASP A 121 -7.50 -19.57 -1.38
N ILE A 122 -6.82 -20.48 -2.07
CA ILE A 122 -5.64 -20.16 -2.90
C ILE A 122 -6.04 -19.26 -4.08
N ILE A 123 -7.11 -19.61 -4.81
CA ILE A 123 -7.59 -18.82 -5.95
C ILE A 123 -8.01 -17.43 -5.46
N GLY A 124 -8.71 -17.34 -4.33
CA GLY A 124 -9.11 -16.08 -3.71
C GLY A 124 -7.93 -15.18 -3.38
N LEU A 125 -6.92 -15.76 -2.77
CA LEU A 125 -5.71 -15.05 -2.39
C LEU A 125 -4.95 -14.51 -3.62
N VAL A 126 -4.75 -15.34 -4.64
CA VAL A 126 -4.07 -14.93 -5.88
C VAL A 126 -4.86 -13.85 -6.60
N LEU A 127 -6.18 -14.03 -6.76
CA LEU A 127 -7.04 -13.07 -7.43
C LEU A 127 -7.10 -11.72 -6.69
N SER A 128 -7.19 -11.72 -5.36
CA SER A 128 -7.13 -10.51 -4.54
C SER A 128 -5.82 -9.76 -4.72
N ASN A 129 -4.69 -10.46 -4.75
CA ASN A 129 -3.37 -9.84 -4.99
C ASN A 129 -3.28 -9.23 -6.40
N ILE A 130 -3.77 -9.91 -7.43
CA ILE A 130 -3.81 -9.38 -8.80
C ILE A 130 -4.65 -8.11 -8.87
N LEU A 131 -5.85 -8.11 -8.30
CA LEU A 131 -6.72 -6.93 -8.27
C LEU A 131 -6.10 -5.77 -7.48
N MET A 132 -5.40 -6.06 -6.37
CA MET A 132 -4.65 -5.04 -5.62
C MET A 132 -3.51 -4.46 -6.43
N ILE A 133 -2.74 -5.27 -7.14
CA ILE A 133 -1.67 -4.80 -8.03
C ILE A 133 -2.25 -3.84 -9.08
N LEU A 134 -3.33 -4.23 -9.75
CA LEU A 134 -3.99 -3.40 -10.77
C LEU A 134 -4.51 -2.10 -10.17
N SER A 135 -5.14 -2.15 -9.00
CA SER A 135 -5.68 -0.97 -8.30
C SER A 135 -4.57 0.01 -7.90
N VAL A 136 -3.49 -0.48 -7.32
CA VAL A 136 -2.33 0.35 -6.92
C VAL A 136 -1.62 0.90 -8.15
N TYR A 137 -1.51 0.14 -9.22
CA TYR A 137 -0.94 0.60 -10.48
C TYR A 137 -1.79 1.74 -11.08
N ALA A 138 -3.11 1.58 -11.14
CA ALA A 138 -4.01 2.62 -11.62
C ALA A 138 -3.93 3.90 -10.77
N LEU A 139 -3.90 3.76 -9.43
CA LEU A 139 -3.72 4.89 -8.51
C LEU A 139 -2.37 5.58 -8.72
N SER A 140 -1.29 4.83 -8.96
CA SER A 140 0.03 5.42 -9.21
C SER A 140 0.05 6.25 -10.48
N MET A 141 -0.59 5.80 -11.56
CA MET A 141 -0.69 6.55 -12.80
C MET A 141 -1.46 7.88 -12.62
N VAL A 142 -2.53 7.86 -11.83
CA VAL A 142 -3.30 9.08 -11.52
C VAL A 142 -2.48 10.04 -10.67
N ALA A 143 -1.74 9.53 -9.69
CA ALA A 143 -0.89 10.33 -8.80
C ALA A 143 0.28 10.98 -9.58
N GLU A 144 0.91 10.25 -10.48
CA GLU A 144 1.99 10.77 -11.34
C GLU A 144 1.49 11.87 -12.27
N LYS A 145 0.34 11.71 -12.93
CA LYS A 145 -0.27 12.75 -13.76
C LYS A 145 -0.59 14.03 -12.98
N ARG A 146 -0.97 13.93 -11.71
CA ARG A 146 -1.18 15.10 -10.85
C ARG A 146 0.11 15.85 -10.52
N LYS A 147 1.23 15.15 -10.40
CA LYS A 147 2.55 15.77 -10.18
C LYS A 147 3.05 16.51 -11.43
N GLU A 148 2.73 16.00 -12.63
CA GLU A 148 3.16 16.58 -13.91
C GLU A 148 2.29 17.75 -14.37
N SER A 149 1.03 17.87 -13.95
CA SER A 149 0.20 19.02 -14.24
C SER A 149 0.47 20.11 -13.18
N PRO A 150 1.31 21.12 -13.49
CA PRO A 150 1.43 22.27 -12.62
C PRO A 150 0.05 22.94 -12.61
N VAL A 151 -0.61 22.93 -11.46
CA VAL A 151 -1.74 23.84 -11.26
C VAL A 151 -1.20 25.21 -11.59
N PRO A 152 -1.77 25.92 -12.60
CA PRO A 152 -1.29 27.25 -12.91
C PRO A 152 -1.50 28.11 -11.68
N GLY A 153 -0.43 28.29 -10.91
CA GLY A 153 -0.37 29.15 -9.72
C GLY A 153 -0.57 30.62 -10.02
N CYS A 154 -1.08 30.93 -11.21
CA CYS A 154 -1.32 32.30 -11.67
C CYS A 154 -2.62 32.95 -11.19
N LEU A 155 -3.44 32.27 -10.39
CA LEU A 155 -4.72 32.86 -9.97
C LEU A 155 -4.81 33.28 -8.49
N LEU A 156 -3.75 33.18 -7.71
CA LEU A 156 -3.87 33.48 -6.28
C LEU A 156 -2.95 34.57 -5.72
N TYR A 157 -2.14 35.24 -6.52
CA TYR A 157 -1.37 36.40 -6.03
C TYR A 157 -1.24 37.55 -7.07
N THR A 158 -2.34 38.17 -7.38
CA THR A 158 -2.33 39.62 -7.59
C THR A 158 -2.81 40.29 -6.30
N SER A 159 -2.02 40.17 -5.26
CA SER A 159 -2.07 41.11 -4.15
C SER A 159 -1.45 42.40 -4.68
N PRO A 160 -2.19 43.50 -4.80
CA PRO A 160 -1.59 44.78 -5.17
C PRO A 160 -0.58 45.17 -4.11
N SER A 161 0.68 45.29 -4.53
CA SER A 161 1.74 45.86 -3.70
C SER A 161 1.26 47.19 -3.14
N PRO A 162 1.37 47.44 -1.82
CA PRO A 162 1.08 48.76 -1.27
C PRO A 162 2.04 49.75 -1.93
N ARG A 163 1.48 50.71 -2.67
CA ARG A 163 2.22 51.86 -3.21
C ARG A 163 2.86 52.59 -2.03
N ASP A 164 4.18 52.66 -2.03
CA ASP A 164 4.92 53.62 -1.22
C ASP A 164 4.42 55.03 -1.50
N PRO A 165 4.02 55.78 -0.49
CA PRO A 165 3.73 57.21 -0.66
C PRO A 165 5.05 57.93 -0.88
N LYS A 166 5.25 58.41 -2.11
CA LYS A 166 6.32 59.35 -2.39
C LYS A 166 6.16 60.56 -1.48
N THR A 167 7.03 60.70 -0.52
CA THR A 167 7.29 61.96 0.13
C THR A 167 8.03 62.86 -0.83
N SER A 168 7.27 63.78 -1.39
CA SER A 168 7.79 64.99 -2.01
C SER A 168 7.95 66.03 -0.88
N ARG A 169 9.14 66.34 -0.49
CA ARG A 169 9.76 67.67 -0.21
C ARG A 169 10.96 67.51 0.65
#